data_53b3a7427da4481af78f8167f2f0ac1c
#
_entry.id   53b3a7427da4481af78f8167f2f0ac1c
#
_cell.length_a   1.000
_cell.length_b   1.000
_cell.length_c   1.000
_cell.angle_alpha   90.00
_cell.angle_beta   90.00
_cell.angle_gamma   90.00
#
_symmetry.space_group_name_H-M   'P 1'
#
loop_
_entity.id
_entity.type
_entity.pdbx_description
1 polymer ?
#
loop_
_entity_poly.entity_id
_entity_poly.type
_entity_poly.pdbx_seq_one_letter_code
_entity_poly.pdbx_strand_id
1 'polypeptide(L)'
;MAEISQSLDGLVDIERLTAWLDANIPALGSGPLKAKMIHGGTSNVILLLDRGGERPLILRRPPRTPPPNSEKSVMREARVLAALNGTPVPHPHCHGRCEDPSVIGAPFYVMDLVPGWAADLRDGHIYHRAPFDKAPFEYGIAYAMVDGLVALANVDYKAVGLEGFGKPEKFLERQVDRWESQIQSYGKLYNYPGRDLPGYEYARDWLRANVPDSFKAGIIHGDVGTPNALFADGPPARLTALIDWELSTIGDPLLDMAWLGNGLRDEREPDRIPGKALYNVANFPTRQELVRYYAAGTGRDVSNFDYYLMLAMFKGGCILEYKVAQAAAGILPRETGEFFSGLVLKGFAEAERLARSIG
;
A
#
# COMPACT_ATOMS: atom_id res chain seq x y z
N MET A 1 2.85 -21.00 -17.72
CA MET A 1 2.39 -19.59 -17.75
C MET A 1 2.23 -19.18 -19.19
N ALA A 2 0.98 -18.94 -19.63
CA ALA A 2 0.72 -18.49 -21.00
C ALA A 2 1.28 -17.08 -21.18
N GLU A 3 2.17 -16.89 -22.16
CA GLU A 3 2.62 -15.58 -22.61
C GLU A 3 1.44 -14.82 -23.23
N ILE A 4 0.80 -13.97 -22.48
CA ILE A 4 -0.11 -12.97 -23.03
C ILE A 4 0.78 -11.86 -23.60
N SER A 5 1.13 -11.96 -24.87
CA SER A 5 1.69 -10.85 -25.64
C SER A 5 0.59 -9.81 -25.86
N GLN A 6 0.32 -8.99 -24.86
CA GLN A 6 -0.53 -7.83 -25.04
C GLN A 6 0.24 -6.79 -25.88
N SER A 7 -0.41 -6.33 -26.96
CA SER A 7 0.16 -5.30 -27.84
C SER A 7 0.50 -4.03 -27.06
N LEU A 8 1.70 -3.51 -27.28
CA LEU A 8 2.17 -2.23 -26.72
C LEU A 8 1.65 -1.03 -27.53
N ASP A 9 0.89 -1.27 -28.61
CA ASP A 9 0.36 -0.22 -29.49
C ASP A 9 -0.44 0.81 -28.71
N GLY A 10 -0.09 2.08 -28.87
CA GLY A 10 -0.71 3.21 -28.18
C GLY A 10 -0.39 3.31 -26.69
N LEU A 11 0.52 2.47 -26.16
CA LEU A 11 1.05 2.59 -24.79
C LEU A 11 2.46 3.20 -24.77
N VAL A 12 3.27 2.87 -25.76
CA VAL A 12 4.68 3.27 -25.82
C VAL A 12 5.09 3.55 -27.26
N ASP A 13 5.71 4.70 -27.48
CA ASP A 13 6.52 5.00 -28.64
C ASP A 13 7.97 4.65 -28.30
N ILE A 14 8.46 3.53 -28.85
CA ILE A 14 9.79 3.00 -28.52
C ILE A 14 10.91 3.95 -28.91
N GLU A 15 10.79 4.64 -30.05
CA GLU A 15 11.84 5.59 -30.52
C GLU A 15 11.93 6.80 -29.61
N ARG A 16 10.79 7.41 -29.27
CA ARG A 16 10.73 8.56 -28.36
C ARG A 16 11.14 8.19 -26.93
N LEU A 17 10.68 7.02 -26.45
CA LEU A 17 11.11 6.53 -25.15
C LEU A 17 12.61 6.27 -25.11
N THR A 18 13.18 5.69 -26.17
CA THR A 18 14.63 5.46 -26.27
C THR A 18 15.41 6.77 -26.19
N ALA A 19 15.00 7.78 -26.98
CA ALA A 19 15.62 9.09 -26.95
C ALA A 19 15.55 9.75 -25.57
N TRP A 20 14.40 9.63 -24.91
CA TRP A 20 14.23 10.15 -23.54
C TRP A 20 15.13 9.43 -22.53
N LEU A 21 15.22 8.09 -22.60
CA LEU A 21 16.08 7.29 -21.73
C LEU A 21 17.57 7.65 -21.93
N ASP A 22 18.01 7.83 -23.18
CA ASP A 22 19.39 8.23 -23.51
C ASP A 22 19.75 9.59 -22.89
N ALA A 23 18.81 10.52 -22.92
CA ALA A 23 19.03 11.86 -22.40
C ALA A 23 18.94 11.94 -20.87
N ASN A 24 18.11 11.13 -20.21
CA ASN A 24 17.77 11.28 -18.79
C ASN A 24 18.33 10.17 -17.91
N ILE A 25 18.60 8.98 -18.45
CA ILE A 25 19.09 7.81 -17.69
C ILE A 25 20.21 7.12 -18.46
N PRO A 26 21.33 7.81 -18.74
CA PRO A 26 22.43 7.28 -19.56
C PRO A 26 23.08 6.02 -18.95
N ALA A 27 22.97 5.82 -17.64
CA ALA A 27 23.46 4.63 -16.94
C ALA A 27 22.76 3.32 -17.40
N LEU A 28 21.60 3.41 -18.07
CA LEU A 28 20.91 2.25 -18.66
C LEU A 28 21.61 1.60 -19.84
N GLY A 29 22.66 2.24 -20.37
CA GLY A 29 23.34 1.81 -21.60
C GLY A 29 22.63 2.27 -22.88
N SER A 30 23.18 1.92 -24.03
CA SER A 30 22.79 2.41 -25.37
C SER A 30 22.31 1.30 -26.32
N GLY A 31 22.06 0.10 -25.83
CA GLY A 31 21.54 -1.02 -26.64
C GLY A 31 20.10 -0.79 -27.12
N PRO A 32 19.63 -1.60 -28.09
CA PRO A 32 18.25 -1.54 -28.55
C PRO A 32 17.26 -1.74 -27.38
N LEU A 33 16.26 -0.84 -27.27
CA LEU A 33 15.25 -0.93 -26.23
C LEU A 33 14.23 -2.02 -26.59
N LYS A 34 14.04 -2.97 -25.67
CA LYS A 34 12.93 -3.92 -25.68
C LYS A 34 12.00 -3.59 -24.53
N ALA A 35 10.70 -3.50 -24.81
CA ALA A 35 9.67 -3.30 -23.79
C ALA A 35 8.70 -4.47 -23.79
N LYS A 36 8.32 -4.97 -22.60
CA LYS A 36 7.33 -6.04 -22.44
C LYS A 36 6.38 -5.64 -21.32
N MET A 37 5.08 -5.76 -21.56
CA MET A 37 4.08 -5.57 -20.49
C MET A 37 4.16 -6.76 -19.52
N ILE A 38 4.33 -6.47 -18.24
CA ILE A 38 4.31 -7.49 -17.17
C ILE A 38 3.06 -7.40 -16.32
N HIS A 39 2.43 -6.22 -16.28
CA HIS A 39 1.12 -6.03 -15.66
C HIS A 39 0.37 -4.93 -16.40
N GLY A 40 -0.90 -5.20 -16.73
CA GLY A 40 -1.82 -4.23 -17.32
C GLY A 40 -3.14 -4.31 -16.58
N GLY A 41 -3.35 -3.39 -15.65
CA GLY A 41 -4.57 -3.29 -14.85
C GLY A 41 -5.35 -2.00 -15.10
N THR A 42 -6.42 -1.84 -14.35
CA THR A 42 -7.27 -0.63 -14.38
C THR A 42 -6.61 0.57 -13.71
N SER A 43 -5.65 0.35 -12.80
CA SER A 43 -4.97 1.42 -12.06
C SER A 43 -3.70 1.88 -12.76
N ASN A 44 -2.80 0.97 -13.16
CA ASN A 44 -1.53 1.30 -13.79
C ASN A 44 -1.09 0.21 -14.78
N VAL A 45 -0.25 0.60 -15.74
CA VAL A 45 0.47 -0.28 -16.67
C VAL A 45 1.93 -0.34 -16.26
N ILE A 46 2.47 -1.54 -16.18
CA ILE A 46 3.86 -1.81 -15.80
C ILE A 46 4.56 -2.51 -16.96
N LEU A 47 5.62 -1.89 -17.45
CA LEU A 47 6.43 -2.41 -18.54
C LEU A 47 7.83 -2.77 -18.03
N LEU A 48 8.32 -3.92 -18.43
CA LEU A 48 9.73 -4.29 -18.31
C LEU A 48 10.48 -3.66 -19.47
N LEU A 49 11.53 -2.91 -19.16
CA LEU A 49 12.44 -2.30 -20.12
C LEU A 49 13.78 -3.04 -20.09
N ASP A 50 14.25 -3.54 -21.23
CA ASP A 50 15.52 -4.23 -21.37
C ASP A 50 16.32 -3.62 -22.56
N ARG A 51 17.57 -3.25 -22.30
CA ARG A 51 18.52 -2.71 -23.29
C ARG A 51 19.76 -3.58 -23.44
N GLY A 52 19.73 -4.82 -22.92
CA GLY A 52 20.90 -5.69 -22.90
C GLY A 52 22.00 -5.27 -21.93
N GLY A 53 21.70 -4.33 -21.00
CA GLY A 53 22.56 -3.92 -19.92
C GLY A 53 22.51 -4.90 -18.73
N GLU A 54 23.17 -4.53 -17.63
CA GLU A 54 23.30 -5.41 -16.45
C GLU A 54 21.97 -5.73 -15.79
N ARG A 55 20.99 -4.83 -15.86
CA ARG A 55 19.67 -5.01 -15.22
C ARG A 55 18.54 -4.40 -16.05
N PRO A 56 17.43 -5.14 -16.24
CA PRO A 56 16.20 -4.57 -16.77
C PRO A 56 15.58 -3.59 -15.75
N LEU A 57 14.81 -2.63 -16.23
CA LEU A 57 14.09 -1.66 -15.42
C LEU A 57 12.58 -1.82 -15.59
N ILE A 58 11.86 -1.14 -14.72
CA ILE A 58 10.40 -1.02 -14.74
C ILE A 58 10.01 0.39 -15.15
N LEU A 59 9.13 0.51 -16.14
CA LEU A 59 8.38 1.72 -16.42
C LEU A 59 6.96 1.57 -15.91
N ARG A 60 6.49 2.55 -15.13
CA ARG A 60 5.09 2.61 -14.66
C ARG A 60 4.42 3.87 -15.22
N ARG A 61 3.22 3.68 -15.77
CA ARG A 61 2.40 4.73 -16.37
C ARG A 61 0.90 4.48 -16.12
N PRO A 62 0.04 5.51 -16.26
CA PRO A 62 -1.41 5.32 -16.29
C PRO A 62 -1.85 4.38 -17.43
N PRO A 63 -3.01 3.70 -17.31
CA PRO A 63 -3.59 2.92 -18.40
C PRO A 63 -3.99 3.81 -19.59
N ARG A 64 -4.38 3.21 -20.72
CA ARG A 64 -4.82 3.95 -21.92
C ARG A 64 -6.02 4.86 -21.64
N THR A 65 -6.96 4.35 -20.85
CA THR A 65 -8.14 5.10 -20.41
C THR A 65 -8.01 5.30 -18.89
N PRO A 66 -7.32 6.37 -18.47
CA PRO A 66 -6.98 6.56 -17.07
C PRO A 66 -8.24 6.98 -16.26
N PRO A 67 -8.46 6.39 -15.09
CA PRO A 67 -9.37 6.95 -14.11
C PRO A 67 -8.98 8.39 -13.75
N PRO A 68 -9.91 9.22 -13.26
CA PRO A 68 -9.60 10.57 -12.81
C PRO A 68 -8.42 10.58 -11.83
N ASN A 69 -7.49 11.52 -12.00
CA ASN A 69 -6.29 11.71 -11.18
C ASN A 69 -5.19 10.63 -11.29
N SER A 70 -5.30 9.63 -12.16
CA SER A 70 -4.27 8.59 -12.32
C SER A 70 -2.89 9.16 -12.66
N GLU A 71 -2.80 10.17 -13.53
CA GLU A 71 -1.56 10.83 -13.89
C GLU A 71 -0.90 11.50 -12.67
N LYS A 72 -1.70 12.20 -11.87
CA LYS A 72 -1.22 12.81 -10.63
C LYS A 72 -0.76 11.76 -9.63
N SER A 73 -1.45 10.62 -9.57
CA SER A 73 -1.08 9.50 -8.68
C SER A 73 0.27 8.93 -9.07
N VAL A 74 0.51 8.64 -10.35
CA VAL A 74 1.79 8.14 -10.87
C VAL A 74 2.94 9.12 -10.60
N MET A 75 2.72 10.42 -10.79
CA MET A 75 3.75 11.43 -10.51
C MET A 75 4.00 11.62 -9.01
N ARG A 76 2.99 11.45 -8.16
CA ARG A 76 3.17 11.46 -6.71
C ARG A 76 3.98 10.26 -6.24
N GLU A 77 3.71 9.08 -6.78
CA GLU A 77 4.46 7.86 -6.50
C GLU A 77 5.94 8.02 -6.93
N ALA A 78 6.20 8.54 -8.13
CA ALA A 78 7.55 8.85 -8.59
C ALA A 78 8.27 9.83 -7.64
N ARG A 79 7.55 10.83 -7.11
CA ARG A 79 8.13 11.82 -6.19
C ARG A 79 8.57 11.20 -4.87
N VAL A 80 7.76 10.32 -4.27
CA VAL A 80 8.15 9.68 -3.01
C VAL A 80 9.28 8.69 -3.21
N LEU A 81 9.25 7.88 -4.28
CA LEU A 81 10.34 6.95 -4.58
C LEU A 81 11.67 7.68 -4.82
N ALA A 82 11.66 8.77 -5.61
CA ALA A 82 12.86 9.58 -5.83
C ALA A 82 13.39 10.22 -4.54
N ALA A 83 12.50 10.66 -3.65
CA ALA A 83 12.89 11.23 -2.36
C ALA A 83 13.49 10.18 -1.39
N LEU A 84 13.09 8.92 -1.52
CA LEU A 84 13.63 7.83 -0.71
C LEU A 84 14.98 7.32 -1.22
N ASN A 85 15.41 7.67 -2.44
CA ASN A 85 16.72 7.30 -2.97
C ASN A 85 17.84 7.73 -2.00
N GLY A 86 18.75 6.79 -1.70
CA GLY A 86 19.83 7.04 -0.75
C GLY A 86 19.46 6.96 0.73
N THR A 87 18.19 6.69 1.06
CA THR A 87 17.76 6.38 2.42
C THR A 87 17.86 4.87 2.71
N PRO A 88 17.83 4.43 3.98
CA PRO A 88 17.81 3.01 4.31
C PRO A 88 16.48 2.29 4.06
N VAL A 89 15.44 3.00 3.59
CA VAL A 89 14.13 2.42 3.30
C VAL A 89 14.24 1.44 2.14
N PRO A 90 13.83 0.17 2.28
CA PRO A 90 13.77 -0.75 1.15
C PRO A 90 12.69 -0.32 0.15
N HIS A 91 13.08 0.12 -1.04
CA HIS A 91 12.18 0.56 -2.10
C HIS A 91 12.84 0.41 -3.48
N PRO A 92 12.09 0.37 -4.59
CA PRO A 92 12.67 0.44 -5.93
C PRO A 92 13.32 1.82 -6.16
N HIS A 93 14.60 1.84 -6.54
CA HIS A 93 15.28 3.10 -6.87
C HIS A 93 14.60 3.77 -8.07
N CYS A 94 14.18 5.03 -7.94
CA CYS A 94 13.60 5.80 -9.02
C CYS A 94 14.71 6.48 -9.82
N HIS A 95 14.88 6.06 -11.08
CA HIS A 95 15.93 6.59 -11.97
C HIS A 95 15.53 7.89 -12.65
N GLY A 96 14.24 8.07 -12.92
CA GLY A 96 13.76 9.27 -13.58
C GLY A 96 12.24 9.27 -13.74
N ARG A 97 11.68 10.46 -13.96
CA ARG A 97 10.26 10.68 -14.21
C ARG A 97 10.09 11.64 -15.40
N CYS A 98 9.03 11.45 -16.16
CA CYS A 98 8.65 12.28 -17.28
C CYS A 98 7.20 12.73 -17.11
N GLU A 99 6.99 14.04 -17.07
CA GLU A 99 5.66 14.65 -16.99
C GLU A 99 5.13 15.02 -18.41
N ASP A 100 6.00 14.97 -19.43
CA ASP A 100 5.66 15.32 -20.81
C ASP A 100 4.95 14.15 -21.52
N PRO A 101 3.64 14.28 -21.82
CA PRO A 101 2.90 13.24 -22.51
C PRO A 101 3.31 13.06 -23.97
N SER A 102 4.09 14.00 -24.56
CA SER A 102 4.54 13.87 -25.95
C SER A 102 5.51 12.71 -26.16
N VAL A 103 6.13 12.19 -25.10
CA VAL A 103 7.10 11.09 -25.18
C VAL A 103 6.40 9.75 -25.43
N ILE A 104 5.43 9.37 -24.60
CA ILE A 104 4.70 8.08 -24.71
C ILE A 104 3.19 8.20 -24.55
N GLY A 105 2.63 9.39 -24.71
CA GLY A 105 1.19 9.62 -24.60
C GLY A 105 0.65 9.78 -23.18
N ALA A 106 1.51 9.69 -22.15
CA ALA A 106 1.14 9.88 -20.73
C ALA A 106 2.39 10.14 -19.88
N PRO A 107 2.27 10.76 -18.70
CA PRO A 107 3.36 10.81 -17.75
C PRO A 107 3.77 9.42 -17.26
N PHE A 108 5.04 9.25 -16.94
CA PHE A 108 5.59 7.97 -16.48
C PHE A 108 6.82 8.18 -15.59
N TYR A 109 7.24 7.11 -14.93
CA TYR A 109 8.54 7.04 -14.28
C TYR A 109 9.20 5.69 -14.50
N VAL A 110 10.51 5.67 -14.27
CA VAL A 110 11.35 4.49 -14.45
C VAL A 110 12.05 4.19 -13.13
N MET A 111 12.01 2.92 -12.73
CA MET A 111 12.55 2.43 -11.46
C MET A 111 13.24 1.08 -11.64
N ASP A 112 13.96 0.63 -10.61
CA ASP A 112 14.55 -0.70 -10.58
C ASP A 112 13.50 -1.81 -10.69
N LEU A 113 13.87 -2.89 -11.39
CA LEU A 113 13.26 -4.20 -11.16
C LEU A 113 13.93 -4.82 -9.93
N VAL A 114 13.30 -4.69 -8.78
CA VAL A 114 13.82 -5.29 -7.54
C VAL A 114 13.59 -6.79 -7.56
N PRO A 115 14.64 -7.63 -7.41
CA PRO A 115 14.47 -9.07 -7.29
C PRO A 115 13.85 -9.43 -5.95
N GLY A 116 12.93 -10.39 -5.98
CA GLY A 116 12.22 -10.87 -4.79
C GLY A 116 10.89 -11.49 -5.14
N TRP A 117 10.19 -11.94 -4.10
CA TRP A 117 8.83 -12.46 -4.19
C TRP A 117 7.89 -11.65 -3.30
N ALA A 118 6.68 -11.44 -3.74
CA ALA A 118 5.58 -10.90 -2.94
C ALA A 118 4.66 -12.02 -2.47
N ALA A 119 3.97 -11.81 -1.35
CA ALA A 119 2.91 -12.71 -0.95
C ALA A 119 1.75 -12.66 -1.96
N ASP A 120 1.12 -13.80 -2.17
CA ASP A 120 0.01 -13.97 -3.09
C ASP A 120 -1.31 -13.87 -2.32
N LEU A 121 -2.20 -12.99 -2.77
CA LEU A 121 -3.55 -12.85 -2.24
C LEU A 121 -4.53 -13.61 -3.13
N ARG A 122 -5.00 -14.76 -2.66
CA ARG A 122 -5.97 -15.63 -3.36
C ARG A 122 -7.09 -16.04 -2.41
N ASP A 123 -8.30 -16.08 -2.90
CA ASP A 123 -9.49 -16.56 -2.16
C ASP A 123 -9.65 -15.89 -0.78
N GLY A 124 -9.23 -14.62 -0.68
CA GLY A 124 -9.26 -13.86 0.56
C GLY A 124 -8.21 -14.24 1.59
N HIS A 125 -7.19 -15.03 1.20
CA HIS A 125 -6.08 -15.43 2.04
C HIS A 125 -4.74 -15.01 1.45
N ILE A 126 -3.80 -14.67 2.32
CA ILE A 126 -2.43 -14.35 1.96
C ILE A 126 -1.56 -15.60 2.09
N TYR A 127 -0.83 -15.92 1.03
CA TYR A 127 0.06 -17.06 0.96
C TYR A 127 1.49 -16.58 0.81
N HIS A 128 2.35 -17.02 1.73
CA HIS A 128 3.78 -16.80 1.63
C HIS A 128 4.43 -17.94 0.86
N ARG A 129 5.53 -17.63 0.18
CA ARG A 129 6.33 -18.64 -0.54
C ARG A 129 7.13 -19.52 0.43
N ALA A 130 7.28 -20.80 0.14
CA ALA A 130 8.15 -21.70 0.91
C ALA A 130 9.60 -21.17 0.94
N PRO A 131 10.31 -21.26 2.08
CA PRO A 131 9.92 -21.90 3.34
C PRO A 131 9.14 -20.98 4.29
N PHE A 132 8.77 -19.77 3.89
CA PHE A 132 8.11 -18.76 4.70
C PHE A 132 6.59 -18.97 4.86
N ASP A 133 6.07 -20.10 4.37
CA ASP A 133 4.69 -20.54 4.52
C ASP A 133 4.41 -21.29 5.84
N LYS A 134 5.43 -21.43 6.70
CA LYS A 134 5.36 -22.17 7.97
C LYS A 134 6.42 -21.73 8.99
N ALA A 135 6.14 -22.04 10.24
CA ALA A 135 7.08 -21.83 11.34
C ALA A 135 8.40 -22.63 11.12
N PRO A 136 9.55 -22.12 11.59
CA PRO A 136 9.73 -20.83 12.27
C PRO A 136 9.93 -19.64 11.31
N PHE A 137 10.02 -19.88 10.01
CA PHE A 137 10.46 -18.87 9.03
C PHE A 137 9.42 -17.78 8.79
N GLU A 138 8.13 -18.13 8.84
CA GLU A 138 7.04 -17.18 8.65
C GLU A 138 7.04 -16.07 9.72
N TYR A 139 7.47 -16.39 10.93
CA TYR A 139 7.62 -15.46 12.04
C TYR A 139 8.54 -14.27 11.67
N GLY A 140 9.61 -14.54 10.93
CA GLY A 140 10.57 -13.53 10.49
C GLY A 140 10.01 -12.52 9.47
N ILE A 141 8.96 -12.89 8.70
CA ILE A 141 8.31 -12.00 7.74
C ILE A 141 7.75 -10.77 8.46
N ALA A 142 7.09 -10.94 9.60
CA ALA A 142 6.50 -9.85 10.35
C ALA A 142 7.56 -8.84 10.83
N TYR A 143 8.69 -9.33 11.34
CA TYR A 143 9.79 -8.46 11.77
C TYR A 143 10.45 -7.75 10.59
N ALA A 144 10.66 -8.43 9.47
CA ALA A 144 11.21 -7.80 8.27
C ALA A 144 10.29 -6.67 7.73
N MET A 145 8.97 -6.84 7.84
CA MET A 145 8.01 -5.77 7.53
C MET A 145 8.17 -4.59 8.49
N VAL A 146 8.28 -4.85 9.80
CA VAL A 146 8.43 -3.78 10.79
C VAL A 146 9.79 -3.08 10.64
N ASP A 147 10.87 -3.77 10.29
CA ASP A 147 12.17 -3.15 9.96
C ASP A 147 12.02 -2.11 8.83
N GLY A 148 11.27 -2.44 7.77
CA GLY A 148 10.96 -1.51 6.70
C GLY A 148 10.16 -0.29 7.17
N LEU A 149 9.17 -0.50 8.07
CA LEU A 149 8.39 0.59 8.66
C LEU A 149 9.23 1.46 9.62
N VAL A 150 10.15 0.85 10.38
CA VAL A 150 11.10 1.58 11.23
C VAL A 150 12.01 2.45 10.37
N ALA A 151 12.56 1.89 9.30
CA ALA A 151 13.37 2.67 8.35
C ALA A 151 12.58 3.86 7.78
N LEU A 152 11.34 3.63 7.35
CA LEU A 152 10.48 4.68 6.78
C LEU A 152 10.12 5.76 7.81
N ALA A 153 9.73 5.38 9.02
CA ALA A 153 9.33 6.29 10.09
C ALA A 153 10.49 7.17 10.59
N ASN A 154 11.74 6.74 10.38
CA ASN A 154 12.95 7.47 10.75
C ASN A 154 13.44 8.43 9.66
N VAL A 155 12.86 8.42 8.46
CA VAL A 155 13.21 9.41 7.42
C VAL A 155 12.68 10.78 7.81
N ASP A 156 13.55 11.77 7.77
CA ASP A 156 13.13 13.18 7.81
C ASP A 156 12.56 13.57 6.44
N TYR A 157 11.23 13.60 6.36
CA TYR A 157 10.53 13.89 5.10
C TYR A 157 10.85 15.28 4.52
N LYS A 158 11.25 16.24 5.36
CA LYS A 158 11.67 17.57 4.90
C LYS A 158 13.06 17.53 4.29
N ALA A 159 14.00 16.86 4.96
CA ALA A 159 15.37 16.69 4.47
C ALA A 159 15.44 15.99 3.11
N VAL A 160 14.51 15.06 2.84
CA VAL A 160 14.42 14.37 1.52
C VAL A 160 13.51 15.10 0.50
N GLY A 161 13.07 16.33 0.77
CA GLY A 161 12.32 17.16 -0.18
C GLY A 161 10.84 16.81 -0.34
N LEU A 162 10.23 16.16 0.66
CA LEU A 162 8.79 15.85 0.67
C LEU A 162 7.95 16.89 1.41
N GLU A 163 8.48 18.07 1.68
CA GLU A 163 7.66 19.19 2.17
C GLU A 163 6.54 19.48 1.17
N GLY A 164 5.30 19.66 1.67
CA GLY A 164 4.11 19.84 0.84
C GLY A 164 3.61 18.59 0.10
N PHE A 165 4.23 17.41 0.30
CA PHE A 165 3.74 16.15 -0.26
C PHE A 165 2.41 15.70 0.37
N GLY A 166 2.20 16.03 1.64
CA GLY A 166 0.96 15.84 2.41
C GLY A 166 0.69 17.05 3.29
N LYS A 167 -0.37 16.97 4.08
CA LYS A 167 -0.77 18.00 5.06
C LYS A 167 -0.73 17.37 6.45
N PRO A 168 0.39 17.46 7.19
CA PRO A 168 0.49 16.86 8.53
C PRO A 168 -0.34 17.62 9.57
N GLU A 169 -0.61 18.92 9.36
CA GLU A 169 -1.40 19.71 10.31
C GLU A 169 -2.81 19.16 10.41
N LYS A 170 -3.25 18.89 11.63
CA LYS A 170 -4.57 18.29 11.91
C LYS A 170 -4.83 17.02 11.08
N PHE A 171 -3.78 16.20 10.89
CA PHE A 171 -3.88 14.99 10.06
C PHE A 171 -4.91 14.02 10.64
N LEU A 172 -4.85 13.74 11.94
CA LEU A 172 -5.72 12.76 12.59
C LEU A 172 -7.18 13.25 12.65
N GLU A 173 -7.39 14.52 12.97
CA GLU A 173 -8.74 15.12 13.04
C GLU A 173 -9.50 15.02 11.69
N ARG A 174 -8.76 15.07 10.57
CA ARG A 174 -9.37 14.96 9.24
C ARG A 174 -9.61 13.55 8.75
N GLN A 175 -9.10 12.51 9.44
CA GLN A 175 -9.18 11.16 8.91
C GLN A 175 -10.62 10.65 8.84
N VAL A 176 -11.40 10.87 9.87
CA VAL A 176 -12.80 10.42 9.92
C VAL A 176 -13.61 11.06 8.78
N ASP A 177 -13.53 12.39 8.64
CA ASP A 177 -14.27 13.12 7.60
C ASP A 177 -13.85 12.72 6.20
N ARG A 178 -12.55 12.44 6.00
CA ARG A 178 -12.01 11.93 4.73
C ARG A 178 -12.65 10.60 4.34
N TRP A 179 -12.67 9.62 5.26
CA TRP A 179 -13.18 8.29 4.96
C TRP A 179 -14.71 8.26 4.90
N GLU A 180 -15.39 9.08 5.69
CA GLU A 180 -16.83 9.30 5.58
C GLU A 180 -17.21 9.91 4.22
N SER A 181 -16.49 10.94 3.77
CA SER A 181 -16.68 11.52 2.44
C SER A 181 -16.40 10.51 1.32
N GLN A 182 -15.43 9.62 1.51
CA GLN A 182 -15.10 8.56 0.58
C GLN A 182 -16.28 7.59 0.42
N ILE A 183 -16.85 7.09 1.51
CA ILE A 183 -18.00 6.17 1.48
C ILE A 183 -19.23 6.83 0.85
N GLN A 184 -19.50 8.09 1.20
CA GLN A 184 -20.61 8.86 0.62
C GLN A 184 -20.46 9.10 -0.88
N SER A 185 -19.22 9.19 -1.39
CA SER A 185 -18.95 9.39 -2.81
C SER A 185 -19.42 8.21 -3.68
N TYR A 186 -19.51 7.00 -3.14
CA TYR A 186 -19.92 5.82 -3.88
C TYR A 186 -21.37 5.89 -4.37
N GLY A 187 -22.23 6.62 -3.64
CA GLY A 187 -23.59 6.91 -4.10
C GLY A 187 -23.62 7.66 -5.43
N LYS A 188 -22.73 8.65 -5.61
CA LYS A 188 -22.63 9.42 -6.86
C LYS A 188 -21.93 8.66 -7.98
N LEU A 189 -20.87 7.88 -7.64
CA LEU A 189 -20.05 7.18 -8.62
C LEU A 189 -20.73 5.96 -9.21
N TYR A 190 -21.54 5.24 -8.40
CA TYR A 190 -22.09 3.93 -8.75
C TYR A 190 -23.60 3.86 -8.64
N ASN A 191 -24.29 4.97 -8.38
CA ASN A 191 -25.71 4.98 -8.01
C ASN A 191 -26.00 3.99 -6.87
N TYR A 192 -25.07 3.88 -5.92
CA TYR A 192 -25.13 2.95 -4.81
C TYR A 192 -25.91 3.58 -3.66
N PRO A 193 -27.06 3.00 -3.25
CA PRO A 193 -27.92 3.61 -2.22
C PRO A 193 -27.30 3.59 -0.81
N GLY A 194 -26.15 2.93 -0.67
CA GLY A 194 -25.61 2.60 0.64
C GLY A 194 -26.35 1.42 1.28
N ARG A 195 -25.94 1.06 2.47
CA ARG A 195 -26.56 0.01 3.28
C ARG A 195 -26.27 0.25 4.75
N ASP A 196 -26.96 -0.48 5.61
CA ASP A 196 -26.64 -0.51 7.03
C ASP A 196 -25.26 -1.13 7.27
N LEU A 197 -24.44 -0.45 8.08
CA LEU A 197 -23.08 -0.85 8.45
C LEU A 197 -22.96 -0.88 9.97
N PRO A 198 -23.39 -1.96 10.63
CA PRO A 198 -23.33 -2.08 12.09
C PRO A 198 -21.91 -1.83 12.62
N GLY A 199 -21.78 -0.99 13.64
CA GLY A 199 -20.51 -0.57 14.22
C GLY A 199 -19.88 0.66 13.58
N TYR A 200 -20.29 1.05 12.36
CA TYR A 200 -19.72 2.20 11.65
C TYR A 200 -19.90 3.50 12.45
N GLU A 201 -21.13 3.83 12.85
CA GLU A 201 -21.41 5.08 13.57
C GLU A 201 -20.68 5.13 14.91
N TYR A 202 -20.68 4.02 15.64
CA TYR A 202 -19.98 3.93 16.91
C TYR A 202 -18.46 4.16 16.74
N ALA A 203 -17.85 3.49 15.78
CA ALA A 203 -16.42 3.65 15.49
C ALA A 203 -16.08 5.08 15.05
N ARG A 204 -16.93 5.69 14.20
CA ARG A 204 -16.81 7.08 13.75
C ARG A 204 -16.80 8.05 14.93
N ASP A 205 -17.81 7.94 15.80
CA ASP A 205 -18.01 8.87 16.91
C ASP A 205 -16.92 8.70 17.98
N TRP A 206 -16.53 7.47 18.25
CA TRP A 206 -15.40 7.17 19.15
C TRP A 206 -14.09 7.77 18.63
N LEU A 207 -13.78 7.60 17.35
CA LEU A 207 -12.59 8.18 16.72
C LEU A 207 -12.57 9.71 16.82
N ARG A 208 -13.72 10.37 16.64
CA ARG A 208 -13.83 11.83 16.80
C ARG A 208 -13.61 12.30 18.24
N ALA A 209 -14.05 11.51 19.18
CA ALA A 209 -13.94 11.84 20.62
C ALA A 209 -12.56 11.57 21.22
N ASN A 210 -11.74 10.70 20.58
CA ASN A 210 -10.49 10.20 21.14
C ASN A 210 -9.25 10.54 20.29
N VAL A 211 -9.29 11.62 19.51
CA VAL A 211 -8.14 12.04 18.69
C VAL A 211 -6.95 12.33 19.58
N PRO A 212 -5.77 11.71 19.34
CA PRO A 212 -4.55 12.05 20.06
C PRO A 212 -4.16 13.52 19.92
N ASP A 213 -3.74 14.16 21.02
CA ASP A 213 -3.41 15.59 21.07
C ASP A 213 -2.23 15.97 20.18
N SER A 214 -1.30 15.05 19.98
CA SER A 214 -0.09 15.29 19.19
C SER A 214 0.48 14.01 18.60
N PHE A 215 1.23 14.16 17.51
CA PHE A 215 2.02 13.09 16.89
C PHE A 215 3.28 13.67 16.23
N LYS A 216 4.25 12.82 15.97
CA LYS A 216 5.44 13.18 15.20
C LYS A 216 5.20 12.83 13.71
N ALA A 217 5.07 13.86 12.87
CA ALA A 217 4.86 13.66 11.44
C ALA A 217 6.02 12.89 10.77
N GLY A 218 5.69 12.11 9.78
CA GLY A 218 6.62 11.32 8.97
C GLY A 218 5.93 10.82 7.69
N ILE A 219 6.65 10.00 6.93
CA ILE A 219 6.14 9.41 5.69
C ILE A 219 5.27 8.22 6.06
N ILE A 220 4.08 8.15 5.45
CA ILE A 220 3.17 7.02 5.51
C ILE A 220 3.16 6.35 4.14
N HIS A 221 3.30 5.03 4.08
CA HIS A 221 3.08 4.24 2.88
C HIS A 221 1.58 4.17 2.53
N GLY A 222 0.75 3.91 3.51
CA GLY A 222 -0.71 3.96 3.42
C GLY A 222 -1.39 2.65 3.06
N ASP A 223 -0.65 1.67 2.53
CA ASP A 223 -1.16 0.33 2.17
C ASP A 223 -0.13 -0.77 2.42
N VAL A 224 0.44 -0.77 3.63
CA VAL A 224 1.46 -1.74 4.02
C VAL A 224 0.88 -3.14 4.18
N GLY A 225 1.46 -4.10 3.49
CA GLY A 225 1.09 -5.50 3.61
C GLY A 225 2.09 -6.38 2.87
N THR A 226 2.12 -7.66 3.17
CA THR A 226 3.05 -8.59 2.51
C THR A 226 2.81 -8.74 1.00
N PRO A 227 1.59 -8.52 0.44
CA PRO A 227 1.41 -8.40 -1.01
C PRO A 227 2.07 -7.17 -1.63
N ASN A 228 2.27 -6.08 -0.87
CA ASN A 228 2.92 -4.85 -1.29
C ASN A 228 4.39 -4.77 -0.82
N ALA A 229 5.01 -5.93 -0.62
CA ALA A 229 6.39 -6.08 -0.16
C ALA A 229 7.10 -7.17 -0.95
N LEU A 230 8.35 -6.92 -1.32
CA LEU A 230 9.22 -7.90 -1.94
C LEU A 230 10.20 -8.45 -0.91
N PHE A 231 10.33 -9.76 -0.88
CA PHE A 231 11.24 -10.46 0.03
C PHE A 231 12.31 -11.21 -0.76
N ALA A 232 13.51 -11.27 -0.22
CA ALA A 232 14.57 -12.08 -0.78
C ALA A 232 14.25 -13.59 -0.68
N ASP A 233 14.81 -14.37 -1.60
CA ASP A 233 14.76 -15.83 -1.52
C ASP A 233 15.58 -16.34 -0.34
N GLY A 234 15.05 -17.35 0.35
CA GLY A 234 15.72 -18.05 1.45
C GLY A 234 15.75 -17.30 2.79
N PRO A 235 15.81 -18.06 3.91
CA PRO A 235 15.88 -17.49 5.25
C PRO A 235 17.27 -16.87 5.56
N PRO A 236 17.35 -15.89 6.50
CA PRO A 236 16.21 -15.32 7.21
C PRO A 236 15.36 -14.42 6.30
N ALA A 237 14.11 -14.16 6.70
CA ALA A 237 13.25 -13.23 5.97
C ALA A 237 13.91 -11.84 5.88
N ARG A 238 13.98 -11.30 4.67
CA ARG A 238 14.58 -9.99 4.41
C ARG A 238 13.75 -9.24 3.40
N LEU A 239 13.23 -8.09 3.80
CA LEU A 239 12.51 -7.18 2.94
C LEU A 239 13.49 -6.53 1.95
N THR A 240 13.22 -6.66 0.65
CA THR A 240 14.02 -6.04 -0.43
C THR A 240 13.39 -4.77 -0.96
N ALA A 241 12.07 -4.65 -0.93
CA ALA A 241 11.38 -3.41 -1.25
C ALA A 241 9.94 -3.39 -0.71
N LEU A 242 9.49 -2.21 -0.31
CA LEU A 242 8.07 -1.83 -0.26
C LEU A 242 7.69 -1.29 -1.64
N ILE A 243 6.55 -1.73 -2.16
CA ILE A 243 6.03 -1.38 -3.48
C ILE A 243 4.60 -0.85 -3.35
N ASP A 244 4.09 -0.21 -4.41
CA ASP A 244 2.74 0.36 -4.46
C ASP A 244 2.52 1.56 -3.52
N TRP A 245 3.26 2.63 -3.80
CA TRP A 245 3.27 3.87 -3.00
C TRP A 245 2.13 4.85 -3.34
N GLU A 246 1.10 4.42 -4.07
CA GLU A 246 0.03 5.31 -4.55
C GLU A 246 -0.77 5.98 -3.41
N LEU A 247 -0.87 5.34 -2.23
CA LEU A 247 -1.56 5.89 -1.06
C LEU A 247 -0.64 6.66 -0.10
N SER A 248 0.63 6.82 -0.47
CA SER A 248 1.62 7.49 0.39
C SER A 248 1.29 8.95 0.67
N THR A 249 1.63 9.41 1.87
CA THR A 249 1.39 10.79 2.32
C THR A 249 2.29 11.15 3.51
N ILE A 250 2.18 12.40 3.98
CA ILE A 250 2.77 12.83 5.25
C ILE A 250 1.67 12.86 6.33
N GLY A 251 1.93 12.19 7.43
CA GLY A 251 1.05 12.09 8.59
C GLY A 251 1.76 11.37 9.73
N ASP A 252 1.04 10.59 10.55
CA ASP A 252 1.69 9.77 11.57
C ASP A 252 1.99 8.37 11.05
N PRO A 253 3.27 7.96 10.95
CA PRO A 253 3.68 6.62 10.52
C PRO A 253 3.15 5.48 11.40
N LEU A 254 2.70 5.77 12.62
CA LEU A 254 2.07 4.76 13.48
C LEU A 254 0.80 4.17 12.83
N LEU A 255 0.18 4.89 11.89
CA LEU A 255 -0.95 4.37 11.11
C LEU A 255 -0.57 3.18 10.22
N ASP A 256 0.64 3.17 9.65
CA ASP A 256 1.13 2.01 8.87
C ASP A 256 1.36 0.79 9.77
N MET A 257 1.93 1.01 10.97
CA MET A 257 2.08 -0.06 11.95
C MET A 257 0.71 -0.63 12.39
N ALA A 258 -0.28 0.24 12.59
CA ALA A 258 -1.64 -0.17 12.92
C ALA A 258 -2.33 -0.90 11.75
N TRP A 259 -2.10 -0.47 10.52
CA TRP A 259 -2.60 -1.15 9.32
C TRP A 259 -2.03 -2.56 9.20
N LEU A 260 -0.72 -2.73 9.37
CA LEU A 260 -0.06 -4.04 9.40
C LEU A 260 -0.58 -4.92 10.56
N GLY A 261 -0.75 -4.32 11.74
CA GLY A 261 -1.19 -5.01 12.96
C GLY A 261 -2.68 -5.40 13.00
N ASN A 262 -3.50 -4.89 12.08
CA ASN A 262 -4.96 -5.05 12.12
C ASN A 262 -5.45 -6.51 11.99
N GLY A 263 -4.65 -7.41 11.43
CA GLY A 263 -4.99 -8.84 11.31
C GLY A 263 -4.28 -9.74 12.32
N LEU A 264 -3.45 -9.19 13.22
CA LEU A 264 -2.62 -9.97 14.14
C LEU A 264 -3.33 -10.25 15.46
N ARG A 265 -2.90 -11.33 16.16
CA ARG A 265 -3.39 -11.68 17.49
C ARG A 265 -3.08 -10.57 18.48
N ASP A 266 -4.00 -10.37 19.44
CA ASP A 266 -3.84 -9.45 20.55
C ASP A 266 -3.42 -10.22 21.80
N GLU A 267 -2.37 -9.79 22.50
CA GLU A 267 -1.92 -10.41 23.76
C GLU A 267 -2.98 -10.36 24.86
N ARG A 268 -3.89 -9.36 24.80
CA ARG A 268 -5.00 -9.22 25.76
C ARG A 268 -6.08 -10.28 25.55
N GLU A 269 -6.12 -10.91 24.35
CA GLU A 269 -7.11 -11.92 23.96
C GLU A 269 -6.41 -13.08 23.22
N PRO A 270 -5.52 -13.86 23.90
CA PRO A 270 -4.62 -14.80 23.25
C PRO A 270 -5.33 -15.93 22.48
N ASP A 271 -6.50 -16.33 22.92
CA ASP A 271 -7.31 -17.40 22.33
C ASP A 271 -8.19 -16.92 21.16
N ARG A 272 -8.22 -15.61 20.93
CA ARG A 272 -9.03 -15.02 19.87
C ARG A 272 -8.28 -14.92 18.56
N ILE A 273 -8.87 -15.50 17.52
CA ILE A 273 -8.41 -15.29 16.14
C ILE A 273 -9.09 -14.03 15.60
N PRO A 274 -8.33 -13.02 15.14
CA PRO A 274 -8.92 -11.82 14.54
C PRO A 274 -9.79 -12.18 13.33
N GLY A 275 -10.97 -11.57 13.26
CA GLY A 275 -11.94 -11.84 12.19
C GLY A 275 -11.48 -11.48 10.77
N LYS A 276 -10.36 -10.76 10.65
CA LYS A 276 -9.69 -10.36 9.39
C LYS A 276 -8.34 -11.03 9.19
N ALA A 277 -8.03 -12.11 9.93
CA ALA A 277 -6.79 -12.84 9.69
C ALA A 277 -6.78 -13.39 8.26
N LEU A 278 -5.98 -12.77 7.39
CA LEU A 278 -5.82 -13.18 5.99
C LEU A 278 -4.73 -14.26 5.84
N TYR A 279 -4.02 -14.61 6.90
CA TYR A 279 -2.97 -15.63 6.97
C TYR A 279 -3.04 -16.39 8.29
N ASN A 280 -2.24 -17.45 8.41
CA ASN A 280 -2.20 -18.23 9.65
C ASN A 280 -1.51 -17.45 10.77
N VAL A 281 -2.29 -16.70 11.55
CA VAL A 281 -1.78 -15.85 12.63
C VAL A 281 -1.08 -16.60 13.76
N ALA A 282 -1.24 -17.93 13.86
CA ALA A 282 -0.55 -18.73 14.87
C ALA A 282 0.97 -18.71 14.69
N ASN A 283 1.43 -18.49 13.47
CA ASN A 283 2.87 -18.43 13.13
C ASN A 283 3.41 -17.00 13.11
N PHE A 284 2.62 -16.02 13.52
CA PHE A 284 3.04 -14.62 13.58
C PHE A 284 3.19 -14.15 15.02
N PRO A 285 4.09 -13.17 15.28
CA PRO A 285 4.15 -12.48 16.56
C PRO A 285 2.81 -11.80 16.86
N THR A 286 2.58 -11.52 18.13
CA THR A 286 1.42 -10.74 18.52
C THR A 286 1.57 -9.29 18.06
N ARG A 287 0.45 -8.58 17.96
CA ARG A 287 0.44 -7.17 17.64
C ARG A 287 1.31 -6.35 18.59
N GLN A 288 1.21 -6.61 19.89
CA GLN A 288 1.95 -5.88 20.91
C GLN A 288 3.45 -6.17 20.87
N GLU A 289 3.87 -7.37 20.52
CA GLU A 289 5.30 -7.67 20.28
C GLU A 289 5.85 -6.79 19.16
N LEU A 290 5.14 -6.71 18.03
CA LEU A 290 5.59 -5.89 16.89
C LEU A 290 5.52 -4.38 17.19
N VAL A 291 4.52 -3.92 17.94
CA VAL A 291 4.42 -2.50 18.36
C VAL A 291 5.59 -2.13 19.29
N ARG A 292 5.95 -3.00 20.24
CA ARG A 292 7.12 -2.77 21.10
C ARG A 292 8.42 -2.75 20.27
N TYR A 293 8.55 -3.64 19.30
CA TYR A 293 9.70 -3.68 18.39
C TYR A 293 9.78 -2.39 17.55
N TYR A 294 8.67 -1.95 16.98
CA TYR A 294 8.58 -0.68 16.25
C TYR A 294 8.94 0.53 17.13
N ALA A 295 8.40 0.59 18.35
CA ALA A 295 8.69 1.67 19.30
C ALA A 295 10.18 1.72 19.65
N ALA A 296 10.81 0.56 19.89
CA ALA A 296 12.24 0.48 20.17
C ALA A 296 13.10 1.00 19.01
N GLY A 297 12.71 0.69 17.76
CA GLY A 297 13.44 1.10 16.56
C GLY A 297 13.24 2.56 16.16
N THR A 298 12.10 3.16 16.54
CA THR A 298 11.73 4.54 16.12
C THR A 298 11.82 5.58 17.23
N GLY A 299 11.78 5.16 18.50
CA GLY A 299 11.63 6.06 19.65
C GLY A 299 10.30 6.82 19.67
N ARG A 300 9.29 6.38 18.90
CA ARG A 300 7.96 7.02 18.86
C ARG A 300 7.12 6.58 20.04
N ASP A 301 6.27 7.49 20.51
CA ASP A 301 5.20 7.16 21.45
C ASP A 301 4.15 6.28 20.75
N VAL A 302 3.83 5.15 21.37
CA VAL A 302 2.85 4.19 20.90
C VAL A 302 1.69 4.01 21.90
N SER A 303 1.60 4.87 22.91
CA SER A 303 0.57 4.79 23.97
C SER A 303 -0.86 4.85 23.41
N ASN A 304 -1.07 5.61 22.33
CA ASN A 304 -2.35 5.75 21.64
C ASN A 304 -2.55 4.72 20.52
N PHE A 305 -1.81 3.60 20.51
CA PHE A 305 -1.85 2.64 19.40
C PHE A 305 -3.27 2.12 19.10
N ASP A 306 -4.09 1.92 20.11
CA ASP A 306 -5.48 1.46 19.93
C ASP A 306 -6.33 2.45 19.11
N TYR A 307 -6.07 3.78 19.19
CA TYR A 307 -6.69 4.76 18.32
C TYR A 307 -6.32 4.53 16.86
N TYR A 308 -5.04 4.29 16.57
CA TYR A 308 -4.58 4.04 15.19
C TYR A 308 -5.09 2.72 14.65
N LEU A 309 -5.21 1.71 15.50
CA LEU A 309 -5.80 0.42 15.14
C LEU A 309 -7.28 0.58 14.76
N MET A 310 -8.03 1.33 15.57
CA MET A 310 -9.42 1.70 15.30
C MET A 310 -9.54 2.46 13.98
N LEU A 311 -8.67 3.46 13.75
CA LEU A 311 -8.63 4.23 12.52
C LEU A 311 -8.29 3.35 11.30
N ALA A 312 -7.38 2.40 11.44
CA ALA A 312 -7.04 1.45 10.39
C ALA A 312 -8.23 0.53 10.03
N MET A 313 -8.99 0.07 11.04
CA MET A 313 -10.21 -0.73 10.82
C MET A 313 -11.29 0.10 10.12
N PHE A 314 -11.52 1.33 10.58
CA PHE A 314 -12.49 2.26 10.00
C PHE A 314 -12.14 2.58 8.54
N LYS A 315 -10.90 2.99 8.28
CA LYS A 315 -10.36 3.20 6.94
C LYS A 315 -10.58 1.97 6.05
N GLY A 316 -10.20 0.80 6.54
CA GLY A 316 -10.31 -0.46 5.79
C GLY A 316 -11.77 -0.78 5.42
N GLY A 317 -12.71 -0.61 6.34
CA GLY A 317 -14.14 -0.76 6.07
C GLY A 317 -14.61 0.19 4.97
N CYS A 318 -14.26 1.48 5.08
CA CYS A 318 -14.62 2.49 4.10
C CYS A 318 -14.04 2.21 2.70
N ILE A 319 -12.77 1.76 2.61
CA ILE A 319 -12.15 1.41 1.32
C ILE A 319 -12.79 0.18 0.71
N LEU A 320 -13.02 -0.88 1.50
CA LEU A 320 -13.55 -2.14 0.97
C LEU A 320 -15.02 -2.02 0.51
N GLU A 321 -15.79 -1.10 1.09
CA GLU A 321 -17.16 -0.82 0.65
C GLU A 321 -17.23 -0.35 -0.82
N TYR A 322 -16.15 0.20 -1.36
CA TYR A 322 -16.00 0.49 -2.79
C TYR A 322 -16.25 -0.74 -3.67
N LYS A 323 -15.73 -1.91 -3.26
CA LYS A 323 -15.92 -3.16 -4.01
C LYS A 323 -17.36 -3.64 -3.95
N VAL A 324 -18.02 -3.44 -2.82
CA VAL A 324 -19.46 -3.74 -2.66
C VAL A 324 -20.29 -2.85 -3.57
N ALA A 325 -19.99 -1.54 -3.62
CA ALA A 325 -20.66 -0.59 -4.48
C ALA A 325 -20.45 -0.91 -5.99
N GLN A 326 -19.24 -1.30 -6.38
CA GLN A 326 -18.96 -1.75 -7.76
C GLN A 326 -19.72 -3.02 -8.15
N ALA A 327 -19.84 -3.98 -7.25
CA ALA A 327 -20.63 -5.19 -7.50
C ALA A 327 -22.13 -4.89 -7.60
N ALA A 328 -22.64 -4.00 -6.73
CA ALA A 328 -24.03 -3.53 -6.82
C ALA A 328 -24.32 -2.80 -8.13
N ALA A 329 -23.33 -2.08 -8.70
CA ALA A 329 -23.42 -1.45 -10.02
C ALA A 329 -23.20 -2.41 -11.20
N GLY A 330 -22.96 -3.69 -10.96
CA GLY A 330 -22.70 -4.69 -12.03
C GLY A 330 -21.31 -4.60 -12.67
N ILE A 331 -20.39 -3.83 -12.08
CA ILE A 331 -19.00 -3.68 -12.57
C ILE A 331 -18.14 -4.87 -12.15
N LEU A 332 -18.39 -5.41 -10.95
CA LEU A 332 -17.75 -6.61 -10.42
C LEU A 332 -18.76 -7.75 -10.30
N PRO A 333 -18.31 -9.02 -10.30
CA PRO A 333 -19.17 -10.17 -10.01
C PRO A 333 -19.85 -10.03 -8.64
N ARG A 334 -21.08 -10.50 -8.53
CA ARG A 334 -21.86 -10.48 -7.27
C ARG A 334 -21.13 -11.17 -6.14
N GLU A 335 -20.52 -12.32 -6.40
CA GLU A 335 -19.74 -13.09 -5.41
C GLU A 335 -18.58 -12.29 -4.82
N THR A 336 -17.90 -11.48 -5.66
CA THR A 336 -16.87 -10.55 -5.21
C THR A 336 -17.45 -9.53 -4.23
N GLY A 337 -18.64 -8.96 -4.54
CA GLY A 337 -19.34 -8.04 -3.65
C GLY A 337 -19.73 -8.67 -2.32
N GLU A 338 -20.22 -9.89 -2.33
CA GLU A 338 -20.60 -10.66 -1.13
C GLU A 338 -19.38 -10.95 -0.25
N PHE A 339 -18.26 -11.35 -0.86
CA PHE A 339 -17.00 -11.55 -0.14
C PHE A 339 -16.53 -10.27 0.57
N PHE A 340 -16.42 -9.16 -0.15
CA PHE A 340 -16.00 -7.89 0.45
C PHE A 340 -17.02 -7.35 1.46
N SER A 341 -18.31 -7.58 1.25
CA SER A 341 -19.37 -7.27 2.21
C SER A 341 -19.10 -7.94 3.56
N GLY A 342 -18.76 -9.21 3.56
CA GLY A 342 -18.41 -9.94 4.78
C GLY A 342 -17.21 -9.32 5.52
N LEU A 343 -16.18 -8.90 4.79
CA LEU A 343 -14.99 -8.24 5.37
C LEU A 343 -15.32 -6.87 5.96
N VAL A 344 -16.14 -6.07 5.29
CA VAL A 344 -16.57 -4.75 5.76
C VAL A 344 -17.34 -4.86 7.08
N LEU A 345 -18.36 -5.73 7.11
CA LEU A 345 -19.20 -5.92 8.30
C LEU A 345 -18.38 -6.42 9.49
N LYS A 346 -17.52 -7.42 9.28
CA LYS A 346 -16.60 -7.90 10.33
C LYS A 346 -15.65 -6.79 10.80
N GLY A 347 -15.18 -5.93 9.88
CA GLY A 347 -14.30 -4.82 10.21
C GLY A 347 -14.92 -3.79 11.13
N PHE A 348 -16.14 -3.35 10.84
CA PHE A 348 -16.84 -2.38 11.69
C PHE A 348 -17.29 -2.99 13.01
N ALA A 349 -17.76 -4.24 13.01
CA ALA A 349 -18.09 -4.94 14.25
C ALA A 349 -16.88 -5.11 15.18
N GLU A 350 -15.71 -5.39 14.61
CA GLU A 350 -14.45 -5.46 15.37
C GLU A 350 -14.02 -4.09 15.89
N ALA A 351 -14.18 -3.04 15.09
CA ALA A 351 -13.90 -1.67 15.50
C ALA A 351 -14.80 -1.26 16.70
N GLU A 352 -16.10 -1.50 16.61
CA GLU A 352 -17.02 -1.24 17.73
C GLU A 352 -16.65 -2.04 18.98
N ARG A 353 -16.31 -3.32 18.83
CA ARG A 353 -15.91 -4.17 19.94
C ARG A 353 -14.65 -3.64 20.64
N LEU A 354 -13.63 -3.28 19.85
CA LEU A 354 -12.40 -2.71 20.38
C LEU A 354 -12.68 -1.40 21.13
N ALA A 355 -13.46 -0.50 20.54
CA ALA A 355 -13.84 0.76 21.18
C ALA A 355 -14.53 0.54 22.55
N ARG A 356 -15.45 -0.40 22.62
CA ARG A 356 -16.15 -0.73 23.89
C ARG A 356 -15.22 -1.37 24.94
N SER A 357 -14.12 -2.00 24.52
CA SER A 357 -13.15 -2.62 25.44
C SER A 357 -12.12 -1.64 26.00
N ILE A 358 -11.94 -0.50 25.33
CA ILE A 358 -10.97 0.54 25.73
C ILE A 358 -11.63 1.57 26.67
N GLY A 359 -12.95 1.68 26.64
CA GLY A 359 -13.76 2.60 27.47
C GLY A 359 -14.16 3.79 26.65
#